data_cc9277dfb45cd79c5910b6963ef1b8cf
#
_entry.id   cc9277dfb45cd79c5910b6963ef1b8cf
#
_cell.length_a   1.000
_cell.length_b   1.000
_cell.length_c   1.000
_cell.angle_alpha   90.00
_cell.angle_beta   90.00
_cell.angle_gamma   90.00
#
_symmetry.space_group_name_H-M   'P 1'
#
loop_
_entity.id
_entity.type
_entity.pdbx_description
1 polymer ?
#
loop_
_entity_poly.entity_id
_entity_poly.type
_entity_poly.pdbx_seq_one_letter_code
_entity_poly.pdbx_strand_id
1 'polypeptide(L)'
;MIRIRLIIITLILAFFAPALSAGSAAEAGADNAEGKIDPKEIIFEHLGDGYGWEVPFDHHHRIPLPVIVFGSDGLHCFSSARVTGGDTYRDGNCEFRIAGHDSPYKGKVVEIVDGQEIKPWDISVTKNVCALFITVILVGGLMLWLARFLSHHPYKAPRKGLGAVEVCVAFVYDGVIKPILGPKARKFAPYLLTVFFFILLMNLLGLVVIFPGGANLTGNIAVTLVLATCTFLVTNIFANRHYWKEILWPDVPLWLKFPIPIMPVIEIFGMFTKPAALTVRLFANMMGGHMIVLVLTLLIFIFGAMGYAVASGTAVVSTLFSVFMLLIDVLVSFIQAYVFTMLSTIFISLANEEHHEHEDKAEEHEERQEHDHELAMDSAVK
;
A
#
# COMPACT_ATOMS: atom_id res chain seq x y z
N MET A 1 28.94 -13.10 12.05
CA MET A 1 29.46 -12.74 10.71
C MET A 1 29.06 -13.72 9.61
N ILE A 2 29.19 -15.04 9.80
CA ILE A 2 28.84 -16.05 8.75
C ILE A 2 27.38 -15.99 8.35
N ARG A 3 26.43 -15.83 9.30
CA ARG A 3 24.98 -15.77 9.02
C ARG A 3 24.56 -14.50 8.24
N ILE A 4 25.23 -13.38 8.47
CA ILE A 4 24.96 -12.14 7.70
C ILE A 4 25.48 -12.30 6.27
N ARG A 5 26.64 -12.94 6.08
CA ARG A 5 27.17 -13.24 4.74
C ARG A 5 26.25 -14.22 3.99
N LEU A 6 25.69 -15.22 4.69
CA LEU A 6 24.73 -16.15 4.08
C LEU A 6 23.43 -15.43 3.67
N ILE A 7 22.91 -14.54 4.49
CA ILE A 7 21.70 -13.74 4.17
C ILE A 7 21.99 -12.82 2.97
N ILE A 8 23.14 -12.17 2.92
CA ILE A 8 23.54 -11.31 1.80
C ILE A 8 23.71 -12.16 0.54
N ILE A 9 24.35 -13.34 0.62
CA ILE A 9 24.52 -14.26 -0.51
C ILE A 9 23.18 -14.80 -0.98
N THR A 10 22.27 -15.14 -0.07
CA THR A 10 20.91 -15.60 -0.42
C THR A 10 20.09 -14.47 -1.06
N LEU A 11 20.24 -13.26 -0.57
CA LEU A 11 19.62 -12.05 -1.16
C LEU A 11 20.20 -11.76 -2.55
N ILE A 12 21.52 -11.86 -2.72
CA ILE A 12 22.19 -11.69 -4.02
C ILE A 12 21.78 -12.82 -4.97
N LEU A 13 21.74 -14.09 -4.53
CA LEU A 13 21.27 -15.21 -5.35
C LEU A 13 19.80 -15.11 -5.72
N ALA A 14 18.93 -14.68 -4.81
CA ALA A 14 17.53 -14.38 -5.11
C ALA A 14 17.39 -13.22 -6.10
N PHE A 15 18.37 -12.33 -6.13
CA PHE A 15 18.46 -11.20 -7.02
C PHE A 15 18.93 -11.56 -8.43
N PHE A 16 19.85 -12.54 -8.54
CA PHE A 16 20.30 -13.08 -9.82
C PHE A 16 19.30 -14.10 -10.43
N ALA A 17 18.30 -14.52 -9.64
CA ALA A 17 17.29 -15.46 -10.09
C ALA A 17 16.54 -14.99 -11.37
N PRO A 18 16.07 -13.73 -11.49
CA PRO A 18 15.43 -13.28 -12.73
C PRO A 18 16.39 -13.25 -13.93
N ALA A 19 17.68 -13.02 -13.71
CA ALA A 19 18.67 -13.03 -14.79
C ALA A 19 18.97 -14.46 -15.32
N LEU A 20 18.90 -15.49 -14.44
CA LEU A 20 19.02 -16.88 -14.87
C LEU A 20 17.73 -17.40 -15.55
N SER A 21 16.55 -16.97 -15.10
CA SER A 21 15.29 -17.32 -15.75
C SER A 21 15.11 -16.62 -17.11
N ALA A 22 15.72 -15.46 -17.30
CA ALA A 22 15.77 -14.79 -18.60
C ALA A 22 16.48 -15.63 -19.67
N GLY A 23 17.51 -16.42 -19.28
CA GLY A 23 18.18 -17.36 -20.19
C GLY A 23 17.27 -18.49 -20.67
N SER A 24 16.45 -19.06 -19.78
CA SER A 24 15.53 -20.15 -20.15
C SER A 24 14.27 -19.64 -20.90
N ALA A 25 13.85 -18.42 -20.60
CA ALA A 25 12.76 -17.78 -21.33
C ALA A 25 13.18 -17.31 -22.74
N ALA A 26 14.47 -17.04 -22.96
CA ALA A 26 14.99 -16.74 -24.29
C ALA A 26 14.95 -17.98 -25.22
N GLU A 27 15.14 -19.20 -24.68
CA GLU A 27 14.97 -20.43 -25.44
C GLU A 27 13.49 -20.76 -25.72
N ALA A 28 12.57 -20.48 -24.77
CA ALA A 28 11.13 -20.64 -24.99
C ALA A 28 10.54 -19.57 -25.95
N GLY A 29 11.14 -18.37 -25.99
CA GLY A 29 10.73 -17.29 -26.89
C GLY A 29 11.23 -17.43 -28.34
N ALA A 30 12.25 -18.28 -28.59
CA ALA A 30 12.77 -18.51 -29.93
C ALA A 30 11.83 -19.37 -30.81
N ASP A 31 10.98 -20.19 -30.17
CA ASP A 31 10.00 -21.03 -30.89
C ASP A 31 8.70 -20.30 -31.29
N ASN A 32 8.46 -19.08 -30.78
CA ASN A 32 7.27 -18.27 -31.07
C ASN A 32 7.57 -16.96 -31.83
N ALA A 33 8.59 -16.95 -32.70
CA ALA A 33 9.13 -15.76 -33.38
C ALA A 33 8.26 -15.20 -34.53
N GLU A 34 6.94 -15.43 -34.55
CA GLU A 34 6.01 -14.77 -35.51
C GLU A 34 5.00 -13.81 -34.88
N GLY A 35 4.97 -13.67 -33.54
CA GLY A 35 4.14 -12.69 -32.84
C GLY A 35 4.93 -11.46 -32.43
N LYS A 36 4.54 -10.25 -32.86
CA LYS A 36 5.06 -9.00 -32.29
C LYS A 36 4.83 -9.02 -30.78
N ILE A 37 5.92 -9.09 -30.01
CA ILE A 37 5.88 -8.94 -28.55
C ILE A 37 5.34 -7.53 -28.28
N ASP A 38 4.13 -7.43 -27.75
CA ASP A 38 3.60 -6.15 -27.26
C ASP A 38 4.06 -5.96 -25.81
N PRO A 39 5.09 -5.11 -25.57
CA PRO A 39 5.65 -4.89 -24.24
C PRO A 39 4.59 -4.41 -23.23
N LYS A 40 3.61 -3.67 -23.73
CA LYS A 40 2.54 -3.10 -22.92
C LYS A 40 1.63 -4.18 -22.35
N GLU A 41 1.28 -5.18 -23.15
CA GLU A 41 0.42 -6.27 -22.74
C GLU A 41 1.09 -7.13 -21.65
N ILE A 42 2.37 -7.50 -21.86
CA ILE A 42 3.16 -8.27 -20.89
C ILE A 42 3.26 -7.54 -19.55
N ILE A 43 3.51 -6.23 -19.56
CA ILE A 43 3.63 -5.42 -18.35
C ILE A 43 2.30 -5.44 -17.57
N PHE A 44 1.19 -5.18 -18.23
CA PHE A 44 -0.12 -5.13 -17.56
C PHE A 44 -0.61 -6.50 -17.09
N GLU A 45 -0.28 -7.57 -17.80
CA GLU A 45 -0.60 -8.94 -17.38
C GLU A 45 0.18 -9.33 -16.12
N HIS A 46 1.47 -9.01 -16.06
CA HIS A 46 2.31 -9.31 -14.90
C HIS A 46 1.96 -8.48 -13.66
N LEU A 47 1.55 -7.23 -13.84
CA LEU A 47 1.10 -6.35 -12.75
C LEU A 47 -0.32 -6.65 -12.28
N GLY A 48 -1.10 -7.39 -13.07
CA GLY A 48 -2.48 -7.75 -12.78
C GLY A 48 -2.62 -8.70 -11.60
N ASP A 49 -3.83 -8.74 -11.05
CA ASP A 49 -4.22 -9.71 -10.04
C ASP A 49 -4.64 -11.03 -10.70
N GLY A 50 -4.18 -12.16 -10.16
CA GLY A 50 -4.41 -13.49 -10.71
C GLY A 50 -4.92 -14.50 -9.69
N TYR A 51 -5.48 -15.62 -10.18
CA TYR A 51 -6.01 -16.72 -9.36
C TYR A 51 -4.96 -17.79 -9.03
N GLY A 52 -3.69 -17.55 -9.34
CA GLY A 52 -2.59 -18.45 -9.03
C GLY A 52 -1.33 -17.69 -8.67
N TRP A 53 -0.50 -18.29 -7.82
CA TRP A 53 0.80 -17.72 -7.45
C TRP A 53 1.88 -18.36 -8.32
N GLU A 54 2.63 -17.55 -9.05
CA GLU A 54 3.72 -18.00 -9.89
C GLU A 54 4.91 -18.40 -9.02
N VAL A 55 5.44 -19.60 -9.26
CA VAL A 55 6.65 -20.06 -8.58
C VAL A 55 7.85 -19.54 -9.39
N PRO A 56 8.78 -18.79 -8.78
CA PRO A 56 10.00 -18.40 -9.46
C PRO A 56 10.73 -19.65 -9.99
N PHE A 57 11.20 -19.61 -11.24
CA PHE A 57 11.91 -20.68 -11.95
C PHE A 57 11.06 -21.81 -12.56
N ASP A 58 9.74 -21.87 -12.33
CA ASP A 58 8.91 -22.89 -12.94
C ASP A 58 7.59 -22.26 -13.45
N HIS A 59 7.58 -21.92 -14.74
CA HIS A 59 6.42 -21.29 -15.38
C HIS A 59 5.22 -22.26 -15.56
N HIS A 60 5.46 -23.57 -15.36
CA HIS A 60 4.42 -24.58 -15.47
C HIS A 60 3.69 -24.87 -14.15
N HIS A 61 4.34 -24.57 -13.02
CA HIS A 61 3.75 -24.81 -11.71
C HIS A 61 3.31 -23.48 -11.07
N ARG A 62 2.01 -23.25 -11.06
CA ARG A 62 1.38 -22.19 -10.27
C ARG A 62 0.80 -22.81 -9.02
N ILE A 63 1.01 -22.19 -7.85
CA ILE A 63 0.29 -22.58 -6.62
C ILE A 63 -1.17 -22.21 -6.82
N PRO A 64 -2.08 -23.22 -6.88
CA PRO A 64 -3.48 -22.96 -7.13
C PRO A 64 -4.13 -22.31 -5.89
N LEU A 65 -4.95 -21.30 -6.13
CA LEU A 65 -5.73 -20.63 -5.09
C LEU A 65 -7.20 -21.05 -5.18
N PRO A 66 -7.96 -21.03 -4.06
CA PRO A 66 -9.38 -21.35 -4.07
C PRO A 66 -10.16 -20.24 -4.78
N VAL A 67 -10.92 -20.63 -5.79
CA VAL A 67 -11.86 -19.77 -6.52
C VAL A 67 -13.25 -19.98 -5.90
N ILE A 68 -13.86 -18.88 -5.47
CA ILE A 68 -15.20 -18.86 -4.85
C ILE A 68 -16.04 -17.87 -5.65
N VAL A 69 -16.98 -18.37 -6.43
CA VAL A 69 -17.84 -17.57 -7.29
C VAL A 69 -19.32 -17.88 -7.03
N PHE A 70 -20.16 -16.87 -7.16
CA PHE A 70 -21.60 -17.00 -7.08
C PHE A 70 -22.17 -16.96 -8.51
N GLY A 71 -22.37 -18.15 -9.07
CA GLY A 71 -22.94 -18.35 -10.40
C GLY A 71 -24.47 -18.34 -10.41
N SER A 72 -25.07 -18.66 -11.55
CA SER A 72 -26.50 -18.71 -11.74
C SER A 72 -27.19 -19.77 -10.88
N ASP A 73 -26.52 -20.88 -10.58
CA ASP A 73 -27.05 -22.01 -9.77
C ASP A 73 -26.67 -21.89 -8.28
N GLY A 74 -25.86 -20.92 -7.85
CA GLY A 74 -25.45 -20.72 -6.46
C GLY A 74 -23.96 -20.54 -6.24
N LEU A 75 -23.49 -20.94 -5.05
CA LEU A 75 -22.10 -20.81 -4.65
C LEU A 75 -21.28 -21.99 -5.17
N HIS A 76 -20.26 -21.70 -5.97
CA HIS A 76 -19.29 -22.67 -6.48
C HIS A 76 -17.91 -22.42 -5.85
N CYS A 77 -17.25 -23.50 -5.40
CA CYS A 77 -15.92 -23.44 -4.83
C CYS A 77 -15.03 -24.52 -5.47
N PHE A 78 -14.00 -24.08 -6.18
CA PHE A 78 -13.07 -24.99 -6.84
C PHE A 78 -11.65 -24.43 -6.85
N SER A 79 -10.67 -25.27 -7.19
CA SER A 79 -9.27 -24.85 -7.30
C SER A 79 -9.01 -24.19 -8.65
N SER A 80 -8.26 -23.09 -8.65
CA SER A 80 -7.88 -22.38 -9.87
C SER A 80 -7.10 -23.26 -10.88
N ALA A 81 -6.48 -24.34 -10.42
CA ALA A 81 -5.79 -25.29 -11.30
C ALA A 81 -6.71 -25.90 -12.38
N ARG A 82 -8.02 -25.94 -12.14
CA ARG A 82 -9.02 -26.53 -13.05
C ARG A 82 -9.43 -25.58 -14.18
N VAL A 83 -9.17 -24.28 -14.04
CA VAL A 83 -9.52 -23.24 -15.02
C VAL A 83 -8.27 -22.52 -15.56
N THR A 84 -7.09 -22.90 -15.08
CA THR A 84 -5.80 -22.34 -15.56
C THR A 84 -5.43 -23.03 -16.86
N GLY A 85 -5.01 -22.24 -17.88
CA GLY A 85 -4.63 -22.78 -19.18
C GLY A 85 -5.68 -22.65 -20.28
N GLY A 86 -6.80 -21.94 -19.98
CA GLY A 86 -7.90 -21.79 -20.93
C GLY A 86 -8.92 -22.93 -20.90
N ASP A 87 -8.74 -23.89 -19.99
CA ASP A 87 -9.67 -25.01 -19.83
C ASP A 87 -10.99 -24.51 -19.22
N THR A 88 -12.10 -25.09 -19.73
CA THR A 88 -13.43 -24.85 -19.20
C THR A 88 -13.71 -25.88 -18.11
N TYR A 89 -14.03 -25.42 -16.91
CA TYR A 89 -14.41 -26.29 -15.81
C TYR A 89 -15.93 -26.25 -15.61
N ARG A 90 -16.53 -27.43 -15.56
CA ARG A 90 -17.94 -27.60 -15.33
C ARG A 90 -18.21 -28.04 -13.89
N ASP A 91 -19.05 -27.25 -13.20
CA ASP A 91 -19.51 -27.56 -11.86
C ASP A 91 -21.06 -27.44 -11.83
N GLY A 92 -21.74 -28.57 -11.66
CA GLY A 92 -23.18 -28.60 -11.80
C GLY A 92 -23.63 -28.28 -13.24
N ASN A 93 -24.52 -27.30 -13.39
CA ASN A 93 -24.99 -26.81 -14.69
C ASN A 93 -24.20 -25.63 -15.23
N CYS A 94 -23.26 -25.09 -14.45
CA CYS A 94 -22.46 -23.92 -14.80
C CYS A 94 -21.10 -24.33 -15.39
N GLU A 95 -20.67 -23.59 -16.40
CA GLU A 95 -19.34 -23.72 -17.00
C GLU A 95 -18.53 -22.47 -16.69
N PHE A 96 -17.36 -22.64 -16.07
CA PHE A 96 -16.46 -21.57 -15.69
C PHE A 96 -15.17 -21.64 -16.48
N ARG A 97 -14.67 -20.47 -16.90
CA ARG A 97 -13.32 -20.33 -17.47
C ARG A 97 -12.69 -18.99 -17.07
N ILE A 98 -11.39 -18.87 -17.22
CA ILE A 98 -10.72 -17.56 -17.17
C ILE A 98 -10.88 -16.90 -18.53
N ALA A 99 -11.44 -15.69 -18.56
CA ALA A 99 -11.72 -14.94 -19.79
C ALA A 99 -10.40 -14.63 -20.52
N GLY A 100 -10.37 -14.94 -21.81
CA GLY A 100 -9.22 -14.71 -22.69
C GLY A 100 -9.02 -13.25 -23.05
N HIS A 101 -8.03 -13.00 -23.92
CA HIS A 101 -7.61 -11.65 -24.32
C HIS A 101 -8.71 -10.86 -25.06
N ASP A 102 -9.60 -11.54 -25.76
CA ASP A 102 -10.68 -10.93 -26.58
C ASP A 102 -11.92 -10.58 -25.76
N SER A 103 -11.99 -11.00 -24.49
CA SER A 103 -13.12 -10.77 -23.62
C SER A 103 -13.05 -9.39 -22.93
N PRO A 104 -14.20 -8.71 -22.72
CA PRO A 104 -14.26 -7.52 -21.88
C PRO A 104 -13.88 -7.78 -20.41
N TYR A 105 -13.85 -9.04 -19.99
CA TYR A 105 -13.52 -9.50 -18.63
C TYR A 105 -12.14 -10.16 -18.55
N LYS A 106 -11.19 -9.79 -19.42
CA LYS A 106 -9.85 -10.36 -19.50
C LYS A 106 -9.24 -10.72 -18.12
N GLY A 107 -8.82 -11.96 -17.98
CA GLY A 107 -8.16 -12.47 -16.75
C GLY A 107 -9.05 -12.66 -15.53
N LYS A 108 -10.39 -12.54 -15.69
CA LYS A 108 -11.36 -12.83 -14.63
C LYS A 108 -12.07 -14.15 -14.90
N VAL A 109 -12.54 -14.79 -13.83
CA VAL A 109 -13.40 -15.97 -13.96
C VAL A 109 -14.76 -15.51 -14.50
N VAL A 110 -15.20 -16.14 -15.57
CA VAL A 110 -16.51 -15.91 -16.19
C VAL A 110 -17.29 -17.21 -16.27
N GLU A 111 -18.61 -17.10 -16.13
CA GLU A 111 -19.55 -18.16 -16.35
C GLU A 111 -20.02 -18.11 -17.81
N ILE A 112 -20.10 -19.28 -18.46
CA ILE A 112 -20.60 -19.40 -19.82
C ILE A 112 -22.05 -19.84 -19.76
N VAL A 113 -22.98 -18.94 -20.10
CA VAL A 113 -24.39 -19.20 -20.19
C VAL A 113 -24.83 -18.96 -21.62
N ASP A 114 -25.38 -19.99 -22.27
CA ASP A 114 -25.85 -19.93 -23.69
C ASP A 114 -24.78 -19.37 -24.67
N GLY A 115 -23.50 -19.67 -24.41
CA GLY A 115 -22.37 -19.20 -25.22
C GLY A 115 -21.98 -17.75 -24.98
N GLN A 116 -22.60 -17.06 -24.04
CA GLN A 116 -22.22 -15.71 -23.62
C GLN A 116 -21.42 -15.74 -22.32
N GLU A 117 -20.41 -14.87 -22.22
CA GLU A 117 -19.64 -14.71 -21.00
C GLU A 117 -20.33 -13.74 -20.04
N ILE A 118 -20.72 -14.25 -18.88
CA ILE A 118 -21.31 -13.47 -17.80
C ILE A 118 -20.30 -13.43 -16.65
N LYS A 119 -20.08 -12.26 -16.07
CA LYS A 119 -19.22 -12.12 -14.89
C LYS A 119 -20.03 -12.46 -13.64
N PRO A 120 -19.74 -13.58 -12.95
CA PRO A 120 -20.38 -13.93 -11.68
C PRO A 120 -19.87 -12.99 -10.57
N TRP A 121 -20.53 -13.01 -9.41
CA TRP A 121 -19.99 -12.38 -8.20
C TRP A 121 -18.78 -13.19 -7.71
N ASP A 122 -17.62 -12.58 -7.76
CA ASP A 122 -16.34 -13.21 -7.50
C ASP A 122 -15.82 -12.78 -6.11
N ILE A 123 -15.76 -13.74 -5.18
CA ILE A 123 -15.22 -13.58 -3.81
C ILE A 123 -13.97 -14.47 -3.66
N SER A 124 -13.31 -14.79 -4.76
CA SER A 124 -12.17 -15.69 -4.79
C SER A 124 -10.98 -15.14 -4.02
N VAL A 125 -10.19 -16.05 -3.47
CA VAL A 125 -8.89 -15.71 -2.87
C VAL A 125 -7.88 -15.55 -4.01
N THR A 126 -7.72 -14.33 -4.47
CA THR A 126 -6.71 -13.98 -5.48
C THR A 126 -5.32 -13.88 -4.84
N LYS A 127 -4.28 -13.75 -5.67
CA LYS A 127 -2.90 -13.51 -5.24
C LYS A 127 -2.80 -12.33 -4.27
N ASN A 128 -3.48 -11.21 -4.58
CA ASN A 128 -3.48 -10.02 -3.74
C ASN A 128 -4.22 -10.23 -2.41
N VAL A 129 -5.35 -10.93 -2.40
CA VAL A 129 -6.09 -11.24 -1.18
C VAL A 129 -5.27 -12.16 -0.26
N CYS A 130 -4.60 -13.16 -0.83
CA CYS A 130 -3.72 -14.06 -0.07
C CYS A 130 -2.55 -13.28 0.55
N ALA A 131 -1.89 -12.42 -0.22
CA ALA A 131 -0.79 -11.58 0.27
C ALA A 131 -1.25 -10.58 1.35
N LEU A 132 -2.48 -10.07 1.26
CA LEU A 132 -3.07 -9.21 2.28
C LEU A 132 -3.22 -9.96 3.62
N PHE A 133 -3.76 -11.19 3.60
CA PHE A 133 -3.83 -12.01 4.80
C PHE A 133 -2.46 -12.33 5.38
N ILE A 134 -1.48 -12.67 4.55
CA ILE A 134 -0.10 -12.92 4.98
C ILE A 134 0.47 -11.66 5.65
N THR A 135 0.27 -10.48 5.06
CA THR A 135 0.74 -9.20 5.62
C THR A 135 0.10 -8.94 6.99
N VAL A 136 -1.22 -9.13 7.12
CA VAL A 136 -1.94 -8.95 8.40
C VAL A 136 -1.40 -9.88 9.48
N ILE A 137 -1.21 -11.15 9.16
CA ILE A 137 -0.66 -12.15 10.10
C ILE A 137 0.77 -11.79 10.48
N LEU A 138 1.58 -11.33 9.54
CA LEU A 138 2.97 -10.96 9.76
C LEU A 138 3.09 -9.71 10.62
N VAL A 139 2.29 -8.66 10.36
CA VAL A 139 2.23 -7.44 11.19
C VAL A 139 1.76 -7.78 12.60
N GLY A 140 0.65 -8.52 12.73
CA GLY A 140 0.11 -8.92 14.02
C GLY A 140 1.09 -9.79 14.80
N GLY A 141 1.68 -10.78 14.15
CA GLY A 141 2.70 -11.65 14.75
C GLY A 141 3.94 -10.90 15.23
N LEU A 142 4.44 -9.97 14.40
CA LEU A 142 5.61 -9.14 14.73
C LEU A 142 5.33 -8.22 15.93
N MET A 143 4.17 -7.57 15.95
CA MET A 143 3.77 -6.69 17.07
C MET A 143 3.52 -7.47 18.35
N LEU A 144 2.85 -8.61 18.28
CA LEU A 144 2.64 -9.48 19.44
C LEU A 144 3.95 -10.05 19.98
N TRP A 145 4.88 -10.41 19.09
CA TRP A 145 6.20 -10.90 19.51
C TRP A 145 7.00 -9.80 20.20
N LEU A 146 7.02 -8.58 19.66
CA LEU A 146 7.64 -7.42 20.30
C LEU A 146 7.02 -7.14 21.67
N ALA A 147 5.68 -7.08 21.75
CA ALA A 147 4.95 -6.81 22.98
C ALA A 147 5.24 -7.87 24.06
N ARG A 148 5.23 -9.17 23.69
CA ARG A 148 5.58 -10.25 24.60
C ARG A 148 7.02 -10.18 25.08
N PHE A 149 7.96 -9.87 24.18
CA PHE A 149 9.36 -9.74 24.56
C PHE A 149 9.55 -8.62 25.58
N LEU A 150 8.99 -7.42 25.33
CA LEU A 150 9.09 -6.28 26.22
C LEU A 150 8.40 -6.52 27.58
N SER A 151 7.26 -7.23 27.59
CA SER A 151 6.56 -7.56 28.84
C SER A 151 7.34 -8.53 29.74
N HIS A 152 8.07 -9.48 29.15
CA HIS A 152 8.86 -10.46 29.90
C HIS A 152 10.27 -9.97 30.26
N HIS A 153 10.80 -8.96 29.53
CA HIS A 153 12.15 -8.45 29.70
C HIS A 153 12.17 -6.91 29.71
N PRO A 154 11.56 -6.25 30.70
CA PRO A 154 11.36 -4.79 30.71
C PRO A 154 12.68 -3.97 30.69
N TYR A 155 13.82 -4.59 31.11
CA TYR A 155 15.11 -3.92 31.18
C TYR A 155 16.14 -4.43 30.15
N LYS A 156 15.72 -5.27 29.18
CA LYS A 156 16.62 -5.78 28.14
C LYS A 156 16.20 -5.23 26.77
N ALA A 157 17.10 -4.53 26.13
CA ALA A 157 16.90 -4.13 24.75
C ALA A 157 16.83 -5.38 23.83
N PRO A 158 15.83 -5.49 22.96
CA PRO A 158 15.75 -6.56 21.99
C PRO A 158 16.95 -6.51 21.02
N ARG A 159 17.44 -7.68 20.64
CA ARG A 159 18.60 -7.82 19.75
C ARG A 159 18.19 -8.26 18.36
N LYS A 160 19.00 -7.95 17.36
CA LYS A 160 18.80 -8.31 15.94
C LYS A 160 17.53 -7.65 15.32
N GLY A 161 16.74 -8.40 14.55
CA GLY A 161 15.57 -7.89 13.84
C GLY A 161 14.50 -7.27 14.73
N LEU A 162 14.28 -7.83 15.94
CA LEU A 162 13.32 -7.28 16.90
C LEU A 162 13.74 -5.90 17.43
N GLY A 163 15.06 -5.65 17.55
CA GLY A 163 15.58 -4.34 17.91
C GLY A 163 15.35 -3.30 16.80
N ALA A 164 15.44 -3.69 15.53
CA ALA A 164 15.12 -2.79 14.43
C ALA A 164 13.63 -2.38 14.44
N VAL A 165 12.74 -3.32 14.75
CA VAL A 165 11.30 -3.03 14.87
C VAL A 165 11.03 -2.07 16.04
N GLU A 166 11.68 -2.27 17.20
CA GLU A 166 11.56 -1.35 18.34
C GLU A 166 12.04 0.06 17.99
N VAL A 167 13.19 0.17 17.31
CA VAL A 167 13.70 1.47 16.83
C VAL A 167 12.72 2.13 15.86
N CYS A 168 12.10 1.38 14.94
CA CYS A 168 11.09 1.90 14.04
C CYS A 168 9.82 2.36 14.80
N VAL A 169 9.39 1.61 15.81
CA VAL A 169 8.26 2.02 16.67
C VAL A 169 8.58 3.32 17.40
N ALA A 170 9.76 3.41 18.03
CA ALA A 170 10.20 4.61 18.73
C ALA A 170 10.33 5.80 17.78
N PHE A 171 10.92 5.59 16.61
CA PHE A 171 11.09 6.62 15.59
C PHE A 171 9.73 7.22 15.15
N VAL A 172 8.73 6.39 14.89
CA VAL A 172 7.40 6.87 14.47
C VAL A 172 6.63 7.45 15.66
N TYR A 173 6.68 6.80 16.82
CA TYR A 173 5.93 7.24 17.99
C TYR A 173 6.47 8.54 18.56
N ASP A 174 7.78 8.60 18.86
CA ASP A 174 8.41 9.78 19.49
C ASP A 174 8.72 10.89 18.48
N GLY A 175 8.98 10.53 17.19
CA GLY A 175 9.30 11.49 16.14
C GLY A 175 8.10 12.11 15.44
N VAL A 176 6.95 11.41 15.39
CA VAL A 176 5.77 11.87 14.64
C VAL A 176 4.52 11.94 15.51
N ILE A 177 4.11 10.83 16.13
CA ILE A 177 2.80 10.73 16.76
C ILE A 177 2.70 11.61 18.01
N LYS A 178 3.70 11.49 18.88
CA LYS A 178 3.71 12.20 20.17
C LYS A 178 3.85 13.72 20.02
N PRO A 179 4.73 14.27 19.17
CA PRO A 179 4.86 15.72 18.98
C PRO A 179 3.60 16.37 18.37
N ILE A 180 2.90 15.65 17.46
CA ILE A 180 1.77 16.20 16.73
C ILE A 180 0.46 16.06 17.52
N LEU A 181 0.22 14.91 18.18
CA LEU A 181 -1.04 14.63 18.89
C LEU A 181 -0.99 14.93 20.39
N GLY A 182 0.19 15.21 20.94
CA GLY A 182 0.35 15.52 22.36
C GLY A 182 -0.28 14.46 23.28
N PRO A 183 -1.17 14.86 24.24
CA PRO A 183 -1.79 13.94 25.19
C PRO A 183 -2.73 12.91 24.52
N LYS A 184 -3.29 13.21 23.34
CA LYS A 184 -4.17 12.32 22.57
C LYS A 184 -3.38 11.23 21.83
N ALA A 185 -2.03 11.31 21.76
CA ALA A 185 -1.15 10.36 21.09
C ALA A 185 -1.42 8.90 21.52
N ARG A 186 -1.60 8.64 22.80
CA ARG A 186 -1.86 7.29 23.35
C ARG A 186 -3.09 6.61 22.74
N LYS A 187 -4.12 7.39 22.41
CA LYS A 187 -5.38 6.88 21.85
C LYS A 187 -5.21 6.45 20.39
N PHE A 188 -4.48 7.22 19.61
CA PHE A 188 -4.35 7.01 18.16
C PHE A 188 -3.09 6.23 17.75
N ALA A 189 -2.09 6.14 18.64
CA ALA A 189 -0.84 5.44 18.36
C ALA A 189 -1.01 3.99 17.87
N PRO A 190 -1.89 3.14 18.46
CA PRO A 190 -2.06 1.77 17.99
C PRO A 190 -2.51 1.72 16.52
N TYR A 191 -3.44 2.58 16.13
CA TYR A 191 -3.91 2.67 14.75
C TYR A 191 -2.79 3.14 13.81
N LEU A 192 -2.13 4.25 14.13
CA LEU A 192 -1.10 4.86 13.29
C LEU A 192 0.12 3.95 13.12
N LEU A 193 0.56 3.28 14.18
CA LEU A 193 1.64 2.30 14.11
C LEU A 193 1.23 1.07 13.27
N THR A 194 -0.02 0.60 13.42
CA THR A 194 -0.52 -0.50 12.59
C THR A 194 -0.50 -0.13 11.11
N VAL A 195 -0.96 1.06 10.76
CA VAL A 195 -0.94 1.57 9.38
C VAL A 195 0.49 1.68 8.85
N PHE A 196 1.42 2.22 9.65
CA PHE A 196 2.82 2.31 9.28
C PHE A 196 3.43 0.95 8.93
N PHE A 197 3.34 -0.02 9.87
CA PHE A 197 3.92 -1.34 9.65
C PHE A 197 3.21 -2.12 8.56
N PHE A 198 1.89 -1.93 8.43
CA PHE A 198 1.12 -2.56 7.37
C PHE A 198 1.59 -2.10 5.98
N ILE A 199 1.70 -0.78 5.76
CA ILE A 199 2.20 -0.22 4.50
C ILE A 199 3.64 -0.65 4.26
N LEU A 200 4.50 -0.55 5.27
CA LEU A 200 5.92 -0.91 5.15
C LEU A 200 6.09 -2.37 4.74
N LEU A 201 5.44 -3.29 5.46
CA LEU A 201 5.57 -4.72 5.18
C LEU A 201 4.89 -5.11 3.87
N MET A 202 3.76 -4.50 3.54
CA MET A 202 3.06 -4.72 2.27
C MET A 202 3.93 -4.32 1.07
N ASN A 203 4.60 -3.17 1.15
CA ASN A 203 5.53 -2.72 0.12
C ASN A 203 6.77 -3.61 0.03
N LEU A 204 7.38 -3.96 1.18
CA LEU A 204 8.54 -4.83 1.20
C LEU A 204 8.24 -6.24 0.68
N LEU A 205 7.07 -6.80 1.02
CA LEU A 205 6.63 -8.09 0.47
C LEU A 205 6.41 -8.02 -1.03
N GLY A 206 5.90 -6.90 -1.55
CA GLY A 206 5.75 -6.66 -2.98
C GLY A 206 7.08 -6.71 -3.73
N LEU A 207 8.18 -6.23 -3.14
CA LEU A 207 9.52 -6.24 -3.73
C LEU A 207 10.19 -7.62 -3.72
N VAL A 208 9.74 -8.54 -2.85
CA VAL A 208 10.28 -9.90 -2.77
C VAL A 208 9.60 -10.77 -3.84
N VAL A 209 10.35 -11.25 -4.82
CA VAL A 209 9.83 -12.07 -5.94
C VAL A 209 9.42 -13.48 -5.51
N ILE A 210 10.01 -13.99 -4.41
CA ILE A 210 9.81 -15.37 -3.94
C ILE A 210 8.59 -15.41 -3.00
N PHE A 211 7.78 -16.49 -3.11
CA PHE A 211 6.69 -16.73 -2.16
C PHE A 211 7.16 -16.57 -0.69
N PRO A 212 6.44 -15.83 0.15
CA PRO A 212 5.10 -15.24 0.00
C PRO A 212 5.05 -13.83 -0.63
N GLY A 213 6.09 -13.40 -1.31
CA GLY A 213 6.18 -12.10 -1.98
C GLY A 213 5.67 -12.11 -3.43
N GLY A 214 5.99 -11.07 -4.19
CA GLY A 214 5.63 -10.93 -5.61
C GLY A 214 4.19 -10.49 -5.88
N ALA A 215 3.38 -10.26 -4.86
CA ALA A 215 2.07 -9.66 -5.00
C ALA A 215 2.18 -8.14 -4.84
N ASN A 216 1.87 -7.40 -5.88
CA ASN A 216 1.89 -5.94 -5.86
C ASN A 216 0.58 -5.39 -5.25
N LEU A 217 0.43 -5.52 -3.91
CA LEU A 217 -0.78 -5.10 -3.19
C LEU A 217 -1.03 -3.59 -3.31
N THR A 218 -0.02 -2.78 -3.11
CA THR A 218 -0.12 -1.32 -3.18
C THR A 218 -0.18 -0.78 -4.61
N GLY A 219 0.20 -1.60 -5.59
CA GLY A 219 -0.08 -1.35 -7.00
C GLY A 219 -1.54 -1.63 -7.40
N ASN A 220 -2.38 -2.11 -6.47
CA ASN A 220 -3.81 -2.21 -6.66
C ASN A 220 -4.50 -0.98 -6.03
N ILE A 221 -5.09 -0.14 -6.88
CA ILE A 221 -5.73 1.11 -6.44
C ILE A 221 -6.89 0.87 -5.44
N ALA A 222 -7.56 -0.29 -5.51
CA ALA A 222 -8.62 -0.63 -4.57
C ALA A 222 -8.08 -0.80 -3.14
N VAL A 223 -6.93 -1.45 -2.97
CA VAL A 223 -6.30 -1.65 -1.66
C VAL A 223 -5.86 -0.32 -1.06
N THR A 224 -5.20 0.52 -1.86
CA THR A 224 -4.74 1.84 -1.41
C THR A 224 -5.91 2.78 -1.10
N LEU A 225 -6.99 2.70 -1.87
CA LEU A 225 -8.22 3.45 -1.61
C LEU A 225 -8.89 3.03 -0.29
N VAL A 226 -8.98 1.72 -0.02
CA VAL A 226 -9.53 1.23 1.25
C VAL A 226 -8.70 1.74 2.42
N LEU A 227 -7.38 1.69 2.33
CA LEU A 227 -6.49 2.17 3.39
C LEU A 227 -6.65 3.68 3.66
N ALA A 228 -6.72 4.47 2.59
CA ALA A 228 -6.97 5.92 2.70
C ALA A 228 -8.38 6.22 3.24
N THR A 229 -9.37 5.41 2.84
CA THR A 229 -10.74 5.51 3.37
C THR A 229 -10.80 5.17 4.85
N CYS A 230 -10.06 4.18 5.33
CA CYS A 230 -9.94 3.88 6.76
C CYS A 230 -9.39 5.09 7.54
N THR A 231 -8.34 5.74 7.02
CA THR A 231 -7.81 6.97 7.63
C THR A 231 -8.83 8.09 7.63
N PHE A 232 -9.53 8.27 6.51
CA PHE A 232 -10.61 9.25 6.40
C PHE A 232 -11.72 9.01 7.42
N LEU A 233 -12.17 7.76 7.58
CA LEU A 233 -13.19 7.39 8.56
C LEU A 233 -12.71 7.64 9.98
N VAL A 234 -11.49 7.22 10.34
CA VAL A 234 -10.93 7.47 11.67
C VAL A 234 -10.86 8.96 11.95
N THR A 235 -10.37 9.76 11.01
CA THR A 235 -10.30 11.22 11.15
C THR A 235 -11.68 11.83 11.41
N ASN A 236 -12.71 11.47 10.62
CA ASN A 236 -14.03 12.07 10.72
C ASN A 236 -14.86 11.55 11.90
N ILE A 237 -14.75 10.26 12.26
CA ILE A 237 -15.49 9.68 13.40
C ILE A 237 -15.00 10.26 14.73
N PHE A 238 -13.69 10.49 14.85
CA PHE A 238 -13.09 11.05 16.07
C PHE A 238 -12.94 12.57 16.03
N ALA A 239 -13.45 13.22 14.98
CA ALA A 239 -13.42 14.68 14.85
C ALA A 239 -14.28 15.38 15.91
N ASN A 240 -13.79 16.52 16.40
CA ASN A 240 -14.53 17.37 17.34
C ASN A 240 -15.72 18.05 16.65
N ARG A 241 -16.68 18.50 17.45
CA ARG A 241 -17.82 19.29 16.95
C ARG A 241 -17.38 20.59 16.30
N HIS A 242 -16.28 21.17 16.76
CA HIS A 242 -15.70 22.39 16.20
C HIS A 242 -15.23 22.18 14.75
N TYR A 243 -14.54 21.07 14.47
CA TYR A 243 -14.11 20.70 13.12
C TYR A 243 -15.28 20.64 12.13
N TRP A 244 -16.40 20.03 12.54
CA TRP A 244 -17.60 19.98 11.70
C TRP A 244 -18.26 21.35 11.51
N LYS A 245 -18.23 22.19 12.55
CA LYS A 245 -18.73 23.58 12.48
C LYS A 245 -17.89 24.40 11.51
N GLU A 246 -16.56 24.26 11.58
CA GLU A 246 -15.63 24.96 10.72
C GLU A 246 -15.79 24.57 9.24
N ILE A 247 -15.96 23.28 8.94
CA ILE A 247 -16.22 22.80 7.56
C ILE A 247 -17.55 23.31 7.01
N LEU A 248 -18.62 23.24 7.81
CA LEU A 248 -19.97 23.57 7.34
C LEU A 248 -20.27 25.06 7.45
N TRP A 249 -19.70 25.73 8.44
CA TRP A 249 -19.97 27.14 8.75
C TRP A 249 -18.70 27.86 9.22
N PRO A 250 -17.70 28.04 8.35
CA PRO A 250 -16.45 28.69 8.71
C PRO A 250 -16.68 30.16 9.14
N ASP A 251 -15.87 30.62 10.09
CA ASP A 251 -15.95 32.00 10.61
C ASP A 251 -15.26 32.98 9.64
N VAL A 252 -15.89 33.18 8.46
CA VAL A 252 -15.42 34.10 7.41
C VAL A 252 -16.44 35.24 7.19
N PRO A 253 -16.03 36.38 6.61
CA PRO A 253 -16.91 37.51 6.32
C PRO A 253 -18.12 37.10 5.48
N LEU A 254 -19.28 37.75 5.75
CA LEU A 254 -20.57 37.44 5.15
C LEU A 254 -20.62 37.49 3.63
N TRP A 255 -19.76 38.26 2.99
CA TRP A 255 -19.69 38.36 1.52
C TRP A 255 -19.10 37.09 0.86
N LEU A 256 -18.34 36.26 1.59
CA LEU A 256 -17.88 34.93 1.13
C LEU A 256 -18.93 33.83 1.38
N LYS A 257 -19.92 34.11 2.26
CA LYS A 257 -21.03 33.18 2.57
C LYS A 257 -22.22 33.36 1.64
N PHE A 258 -22.40 34.54 1.06
CA PHE A 258 -23.56 34.90 0.24
C PHE A 258 -23.12 35.61 -1.05
N PRO A 259 -23.68 35.34 -2.26
CA PRO A 259 -24.82 34.45 -2.55
C PRO A 259 -24.48 32.97 -2.71
N ILE A 260 -23.21 32.62 -2.91
CA ILE A 260 -22.77 31.22 -3.09
C ILE A 260 -21.84 30.88 -1.93
N PRO A 261 -22.11 29.82 -1.15
CA PRO A 261 -21.24 29.37 -0.04
C PRO A 261 -19.97 28.69 -0.57
N ILE A 262 -19.06 29.49 -1.17
CA ILE A 262 -17.84 28.99 -1.82
C ILE A 262 -16.93 28.33 -0.80
N MET A 263 -16.79 28.90 0.40
CA MET A 263 -15.86 28.42 1.42
C MET A 263 -16.23 27.01 1.95
N PRO A 264 -17.47 26.71 2.36
CA PRO A 264 -17.87 25.35 2.71
C PRO A 264 -17.68 24.35 1.58
N VAL A 265 -17.90 24.75 0.33
CA VAL A 265 -17.69 23.86 -0.83
C VAL A 265 -16.20 23.52 -0.98
N ILE A 266 -15.30 24.48 -0.82
CA ILE A 266 -13.85 24.27 -0.89
C ILE A 266 -13.40 23.36 0.27
N GLU A 267 -13.89 23.57 1.49
CA GLU A 267 -13.56 22.74 2.65
C GLU A 267 -14.03 21.29 2.49
N ILE A 268 -15.26 21.08 2.03
CA ILE A 268 -15.79 19.75 1.74
C ILE A 268 -14.95 19.07 0.64
N PHE A 269 -14.61 19.80 -0.42
CA PHE A 269 -13.77 19.28 -1.48
C PHE A 269 -12.36 18.95 -0.94
N GLY A 270 -11.77 19.81 -0.12
CA GLY A 270 -10.51 19.59 0.57
C GLY A 270 -10.51 18.32 1.43
N MET A 271 -11.61 18.06 2.12
CA MET A 271 -11.77 16.84 2.93
C MET A 271 -11.67 15.55 2.10
N PHE A 272 -12.20 15.53 0.87
CA PHE A 272 -12.09 14.36 -0.04
C PHE A 272 -10.77 14.29 -0.78
N THR A 273 -10.13 15.41 -1.08
CA THR A 273 -8.85 15.42 -1.79
C THR A 273 -7.71 14.86 -0.93
N LYS A 274 -7.77 15.00 0.40
CA LYS A 274 -6.77 14.45 1.32
C LYS A 274 -6.61 12.93 1.18
N PRO A 275 -7.66 12.09 1.34
CA PRO A 275 -7.55 10.65 1.13
C PRO A 275 -7.26 10.27 -0.33
N ALA A 276 -7.78 11.04 -1.30
CA ALA A 276 -7.45 10.80 -2.71
C ALA A 276 -5.96 10.98 -2.99
N ALA A 277 -5.34 12.02 -2.45
CA ALA A 277 -3.91 12.26 -2.58
C ALA A 277 -3.06 11.14 -1.93
N LEU A 278 -3.49 10.62 -0.77
CA LEU A 278 -2.84 9.47 -0.12
C LEU A 278 -2.93 8.22 -0.99
N THR A 279 -4.11 7.93 -1.55
CA THR A 279 -4.36 6.81 -2.44
C THR A 279 -3.46 6.85 -3.66
N VAL A 280 -3.48 7.97 -4.40
CA VAL A 280 -2.70 8.13 -5.64
C VAL A 280 -1.20 8.06 -5.36
N ARG A 281 -0.73 8.68 -4.29
CA ARG A 281 0.70 8.65 -3.92
C ARG A 281 1.18 7.23 -3.66
N LEU A 282 0.43 6.45 -2.85
CA LEU A 282 0.82 5.08 -2.51
C LEU A 282 0.78 4.18 -3.74
N PHE A 283 -0.28 4.27 -4.54
CA PHE A 283 -0.44 3.54 -5.79
C PHE A 283 0.65 3.87 -6.81
N ALA A 284 0.84 5.17 -7.13
CA ALA A 284 1.75 5.60 -8.18
C ALA A 284 3.21 5.24 -7.89
N ASN A 285 3.62 5.33 -6.63
CA ASN A 285 4.98 5.02 -6.20
C ASN A 285 5.31 3.53 -6.43
N MET A 286 4.43 2.64 -5.98
CA MET A 286 4.68 1.21 -6.08
C MET A 286 4.51 0.70 -7.52
N MET A 287 3.49 1.23 -8.23
CA MET A 287 3.30 0.90 -9.64
C MET A 287 4.49 1.36 -10.48
N GLY A 288 5.00 2.57 -10.23
CA GLY A 288 6.16 3.14 -10.93
C GLY A 288 7.42 2.31 -10.77
N GLY A 289 7.76 1.89 -9.54
CA GLY A 289 8.93 1.04 -9.26
C GLY A 289 8.87 -0.29 -10.02
N HIS A 290 7.76 -1.02 -9.90
CA HIS A 290 7.57 -2.28 -10.64
C HIS A 290 7.61 -2.11 -12.16
N MET A 291 7.00 -1.07 -12.70
CA MET A 291 7.03 -0.76 -14.13
C MET A 291 8.47 -0.58 -14.64
N ILE A 292 9.30 0.17 -13.91
CA ILE A 292 10.69 0.43 -14.31
C ILE A 292 11.49 -0.88 -14.34
N VAL A 293 11.37 -1.73 -13.33
CA VAL A 293 12.08 -3.02 -13.28
C VAL A 293 11.63 -3.93 -14.43
N LEU A 294 10.34 -4.00 -14.72
CA LEU A 294 9.81 -4.78 -15.84
C LEU A 294 10.30 -4.25 -17.20
N VAL A 295 10.31 -2.93 -17.40
CA VAL A 295 10.83 -2.31 -18.63
C VAL A 295 12.31 -2.61 -18.81
N LEU A 296 13.12 -2.53 -17.76
CA LEU A 296 14.54 -2.88 -17.81
C LEU A 296 14.76 -4.37 -18.17
N THR A 297 13.90 -5.25 -17.67
CA THR A 297 13.93 -6.68 -18.02
C THR A 297 13.55 -6.91 -19.49
N LEU A 298 12.47 -6.27 -19.96
CA LEU A 298 12.04 -6.34 -21.36
C LEU A 298 13.09 -5.79 -22.33
N LEU A 299 13.85 -4.78 -21.91
CA LEU A 299 14.90 -4.20 -22.73
C LEU A 299 15.98 -5.25 -23.08
N ILE A 300 16.29 -6.18 -22.17
CA ILE A 300 17.22 -7.27 -22.44
C ILE A 300 16.71 -8.15 -23.59
N PHE A 301 15.42 -8.47 -23.61
CA PHE A 301 14.81 -9.30 -24.65
C PHE A 301 14.76 -8.59 -26.00
N ILE A 302 14.37 -7.30 -26.02
CA ILE A 302 14.27 -6.50 -27.24
C ILE A 302 15.66 -6.36 -27.90
N PHE A 303 16.70 -6.03 -27.14
CA PHE A 303 18.05 -5.90 -27.65
C PHE A 303 18.73 -7.26 -27.90
N GLY A 304 18.23 -8.34 -27.27
CA GLY A 304 18.66 -9.71 -27.52
C GLY A 304 18.51 -10.12 -28.99
N ALA A 305 17.49 -9.62 -29.67
CA ALA A 305 17.25 -9.86 -31.10
C ALA A 305 18.28 -9.20 -32.03
N MET A 306 19.06 -8.20 -31.53
CA MET A 306 20.02 -7.45 -32.35
C MET A 306 21.42 -8.10 -32.42
N GLY A 307 21.68 -9.15 -31.66
CA GLY A 307 22.94 -9.88 -31.67
C GLY A 307 23.58 -10.06 -30.29
N TYR A 308 24.42 -11.10 -30.16
CA TYR A 308 24.98 -11.55 -28.89
C TYR A 308 25.79 -10.47 -28.13
N ALA A 309 26.58 -9.67 -28.83
CA ALA A 309 27.38 -8.62 -28.20
C ALA A 309 26.51 -7.48 -27.63
N VAL A 310 25.44 -7.12 -28.33
CA VAL A 310 24.48 -6.09 -27.86
C VAL A 310 23.67 -6.66 -26.71
N ALA A 311 23.20 -7.90 -26.82
CA ALA A 311 22.44 -8.58 -25.75
C ALA A 311 23.22 -8.66 -24.44
N SER A 312 24.48 -9.07 -24.48
CA SER A 312 25.33 -9.19 -23.28
C SER A 312 25.62 -7.83 -22.64
N GLY A 313 25.90 -6.81 -23.44
CA GLY A 313 26.11 -5.44 -22.94
C GLY A 313 24.84 -4.87 -22.28
N THR A 314 23.69 -5.03 -22.94
CA THR A 314 22.39 -4.58 -22.40
C THR A 314 22.03 -5.33 -21.12
N ALA A 315 22.26 -6.65 -21.05
CA ALA A 315 22.01 -7.46 -19.87
C ALA A 315 22.79 -6.95 -18.64
N VAL A 316 24.08 -6.67 -18.81
CA VAL A 316 24.90 -6.13 -17.70
C VAL A 316 24.38 -4.77 -17.23
N VAL A 317 24.11 -3.85 -18.15
CA VAL A 317 23.59 -2.50 -17.82
C VAL A 317 22.22 -2.60 -17.17
N SER A 318 21.28 -3.33 -17.75
CA SER A 318 19.92 -3.46 -17.21
C SER A 318 19.92 -4.11 -15.82
N THR A 319 20.75 -5.13 -15.59
CA THR A 319 20.88 -5.77 -14.28
C THR A 319 21.41 -4.81 -13.24
N LEU A 320 22.44 -4.01 -13.58
CA LEU A 320 23.01 -3.02 -12.66
C LEU A 320 21.96 -1.95 -12.30
N PHE A 321 21.23 -1.47 -13.29
CA PHE A 321 20.14 -0.50 -13.05
C PHE A 321 18.98 -1.10 -12.26
N SER A 322 18.61 -2.37 -12.49
CA SER A 322 17.55 -3.04 -11.73
C SER A 322 17.93 -3.18 -10.25
N VAL A 323 19.20 -3.52 -9.95
CA VAL A 323 19.71 -3.55 -8.56
C VAL A 323 19.62 -2.18 -7.92
N PHE A 324 20.03 -1.13 -8.64
CA PHE A 324 19.98 0.24 -8.15
C PHE A 324 18.53 0.68 -7.89
N MET A 325 17.61 0.38 -8.82
CA MET A 325 16.18 0.70 -8.65
C MET A 325 15.55 -0.01 -7.47
N LEU A 326 15.90 -1.28 -7.24
CA LEU A 326 15.38 -2.01 -6.08
C LEU A 326 15.85 -1.40 -4.75
N LEU A 327 17.10 -0.94 -4.67
CA LEU A 327 17.59 -0.23 -3.48
C LEU A 327 16.77 1.07 -3.24
N ILE A 328 16.46 1.80 -4.32
CA ILE A 328 15.60 2.97 -4.24
C ILE A 328 14.19 2.56 -3.79
N ASP A 329 13.62 1.50 -4.34
CA ASP A 329 12.26 1.05 -4.01
C ASP A 329 12.12 0.63 -2.54
N VAL A 330 13.15 0.00 -1.97
CA VAL A 330 13.20 -0.29 -0.52
C VAL A 330 13.21 1.00 0.30
N LEU A 331 14.02 1.98 -0.08
CA LEU A 331 14.07 3.28 0.60
C LEU A 331 12.72 4.02 0.49
N VAL A 332 12.17 4.04 -0.71
CA VAL A 332 10.87 4.69 -1.01
C VAL A 332 9.74 3.99 -0.26
N SER A 333 9.77 2.66 -0.12
CA SER A 333 8.80 1.90 0.68
C SER A 333 8.76 2.36 2.14
N PHE A 334 9.92 2.62 2.73
CA PHE A 334 10.01 3.17 4.08
C PHE A 334 9.50 4.61 4.15
N ILE A 335 9.96 5.47 3.25
CA ILE A 335 9.55 6.88 3.17
C ILE A 335 8.03 6.97 2.97
N GLN A 336 7.46 6.11 2.13
CA GLN A 336 6.03 6.11 1.84
C GLN A 336 5.18 5.74 3.07
N ALA A 337 5.59 4.71 3.82
CA ALA A 337 4.94 4.35 5.08
C ALA A 337 5.03 5.51 6.11
N TYR A 338 6.19 6.16 6.19
CA TYR A 338 6.41 7.30 7.07
C TYR A 338 5.54 8.51 6.69
N VAL A 339 5.54 8.91 5.41
CA VAL A 339 4.78 10.06 4.93
C VAL A 339 3.27 9.82 5.07
N PHE A 340 2.80 8.60 4.77
CA PHE A 340 1.38 8.26 4.95
C PHE A 340 0.97 8.41 6.41
N THR A 341 1.76 7.85 7.33
CA THR A 341 1.49 7.92 8.77
C THR A 341 1.58 9.35 9.30
N MET A 342 2.57 10.13 8.87
CA MET A 342 2.72 11.53 9.24
C MET A 342 1.51 12.36 8.80
N LEU A 343 1.08 12.24 7.53
CA LEU A 343 -0.08 12.97 7.03
C LEU A 343 -1.37 12.53 7.73
N SER A 344 -1.55 11.23 7.97
CA SER A 344 -2.68 10.70 8.76
C SER A 344 -2.70 11.27 10.17
N THR A 345 -1.53 11.39 10.81
CA THR A 345 -1.38 11.99 12.15
C THR A 345 -1.77 13.46 12.14
N ILE A 346 -1.32 14.22 11.14
CA ILE A 346 -1.69 15.63 10.97
C ILE A 346 -3.20 15.80 10.76
N PHE A 347 -3.81 14.96 9.92
CA PHE A 347 -5.26 15.04 9.67
C PHE A 347 -6.08 14.73 10.92
N ILE A 348 -5.64 13.73 11.72
CA ILE A 348 -6.28 13.41 13.00
C ILE A 348 -6.06 14.55 14.01
N SER A 349 -4.89 15.19 14.04
CA SER A 349 -4.61 16.33 14.92
C SER A 349 -5.51 17.49 14.59
N LEU A 350 -5.57 17.94 13.34
CA LEU A 350 -6.44 19.02 12.89
C LEU A 350 -7.92 18.76 13.20
N ALA A 351 -8.38 17.50 13.01
CA ALA A 351 -9.76 17.13 13.32
C ALA A 351 -10.08 17.11 14.84
N ASN A 352 -9.04 17.01 15.68
CA ASN A 352 -9.16 16.96 17.13
C ASN A 352 -8.64 18.20 17.84
N GLU A 353 -8.25 19.23 17.09
CA GLU A 353 -7.79 20.50 17.66
C GLU A 353 -8.91 21.15 18.46
N GLU A 354 -8.63 21.43 19.72
CA GLU A 354 -9.50 22.22 20.58
C GLU A 354 -8.91 23.64 20.54
N HIS A 355 -9.68 24.59 20.06
CA HIS A 355 -9.23 25.97 20.09
C HIS A 355 -9.06 26.40 21.55
N HIS A 356 -7.83 26.67 21.95
CA HIS A 356 -7.46 27.36 23.18
C HIS A 356 -7.88 28.85 23.16
N GLU A 357 -8.68 29.30 22.18
CA GLU A 357 -9.18 30.67 22.10
C GLU A 357 -9.91 31.11 23.37
N HIS A 358 -10.44 30.17 24.14
CA HIS A 358 -11.07 30.53 25.42
C HIS A 358 -10.04 30.66 26.55
N GLU A 359 -8.95 29.94 26.52
CA GLU A 359 -7.87 30.07 27.51
C GLU A 359 -7.05 31.33 27.24
N ASP A 360 -6.65 31.56 25.98
CA ASP A 360 -5.93 32.79 25.61
C ASP A 360 -6.75 34.07 25.89
N LYS A 361 -8.07 34.04 25.65
CA LYS A 361 -8.96 35.20 26.01
C LYS A 361 -9.20 35.29 27.49
N ALA A 362 -9.17 34.21 28.24
CA ALA A 362 -9.29 34.23 29.70
C ALA A 362 -8.01 34.78 30.32
N GLU A 363 -6.84 34.36 29.85
CA GLU A 363 -5.54 34.90 30.28
C GLU A 363 -5.40 36.38 29.91
N GLU A 364 -5.76 36.80 28.69
CA GLU A 364 -5.78 38.22 28.28
C GLU A 364 -6.76 39.03 29.13
N HIS A 365 -7.89 38.47 29.55
CA HIS A 365 -8.85 39.17 30.43
C HIS A 365 -8.32 39.24 31.87
N GLU A 366 -7.67 38.24 32.39
CA GLU A 366 -7.04 38.26 33.71
C GLU A 366 -5.88 39.25 33.74
N GLU A 367 -4.99 39.24 32.74
CA GLU A 367 -3.91 40.23 32.65
C GLU A 367 -4.41 41.65 32.52
N ARG A 368 -5.50 41.91 31.77
CA ARG A 368 -6.12 43.24 31.70
C ARG A 368 -6.72 43.64 33.02
N GLN A 369 -7.37 42.75 33.73
CA GLN A 369 -7.94 43.05 35.06
C GLN A 369 -6.89 43.34 36.11
N GLU A 370 -5.79 42.59 36.09
CA GLU A 370 -4.64 42.85 36.97
C GLU A 370 -4.00 44.22 36.66
N HIS A 371 -3.80 44.54 35.39
CA HIS A 371 -3.25 45.84 34.98
C HIS A 371 -4.17 47.02 35.32
N ASP A 372 -5.46 46.88 35.12
CA ASP A 372 -6.45 47.91 35.52
C ASP A 372 -6.51 48.07 37.04
N HIS A 373 -6.33 46.99 37.81
CA HIS A 373 -6.29 47.04 39.25
C HIS A 373 -5.01 47.71 39.77
N GLU A 374 -3.87 47.47 39.13
CA GLU A 374 -2.59 48.12 39.44
C GLU A 374 -2.63 49.63 39.16
N LEU A 375 -3.20 50.03 38.01
CA LEU A 375 -3.41 51.43 37.66
C LEU A 375 -4.38 52.15 38.62
N ALA A 376 -5.42 51.47 39.09
CA ALA A 376 -6.37 52.02 40.08
C ALA A 376 -5.70 52.21 41.46
N MET A 377 -4.84 51.28 41.87
CA MET A 377 -4.10 51.42 43.12
C MET A 377 -3.06 52.56 43.06
N ASP A 378 -2.36 52.74 41.95
CA ASP A 378 -1.34 53.81 41.78
C ASP A 378 -2.02 55.21 41.71
N SER A 379 -3.24 55.28 41.22
CA SER A 379 -4.05 56.50 41.23
C SER A 379 -4.61 56.88 42.59
N ALA A 380 -4.83 55.89 43.47
CA ALA A 380 -5.34 56.10 44.84
C ALA A 380 -4.23 56.49 45.85
N VAL A 381 -2.96 56.32 45.50
CA VAL A 381 -1.80 56.68 46.35
C VAL A 381 -1.25 58.07 46.04
N LYS A 382 -1.68 58.73 44.94
CA LYS A 382 -1.43 60.12 44.59
C LYS A 382 -2.52 61.01 45.04
#